data_f90eed6005c402e9a90069853a23b372
#
_entry.id   f90eed6005c402e9a90069853a23b372
#
_cell.length_a   1.000
_cell.length_b   1.000
_cell.length_c   1.000
_cell.angle_alpha   90.00
_cell.angle_beta   90.00
_cell.angle_gamma   90.00
#
_symmetry.space_group_name_H-M   'P 1'
#
loop_
_entity.id
_entity.type
_entity.pdbx_description
1 polymer ?
#
loop_
_entity_poly.entity_id
_entity_poly.type
_entity_poly.pdbx_seq_one_letter_code
_entity_poly.pdbx_strand_id
1 'polypeptide(L)'
;MLKAFIKSILNEIIIIITFILLFLLIFFLFNLPLSAFLLGAGIMLFIMIIYWLVQLSGFKEQVQMADTIHELEHELQQVKSDQTEYQANVENYFLTWVHQMKTPITASKLLLERNEDNVVNRVRQEIIQIDNYTSLALSYLKLMNQETDMSFSKVTINDLVKPLIMKYSIQFIDQKTNIHYTRCEDEVLTDVQWCTIMIEQILNNALKYARGKDIWITFNNENRVLSIRDNGVGISKADLPKIFDKGYSGYNGRLHQHSSGIGLFIVKHISAHLHHKIEVSSTLNEGTTFDIHFPENN
;
A
#
# COMPACT_ATOMS: atom_id res chain seq x y z
N MET A 1 -25.49 6.16 -30.71
CA MET A 1 -25.25 7.50 -31.22
C MET A 1 -26.26 7.94 -32.30
N LEU A 2 -26.33 7.33 -33.50
CA LEU A 2 -27.23 7.72 -34.60
C LEU A 2 -28.72 7.74 -34.19
N LYS A 3 -29.23 6.71 -33.49
CA LYS A 3 -30.61 6.69 -32.99
C LYS A 3 -30.94 7.82 -32.01
N ALA A 4 -30.02 8.22 -31.14
CA ALA A 4 -30.21 9.33 -30.20
C ALA A 4 -30.22 10.68 -30.94
N PHE A 5 -29.34 10.87 -31.89
CA PHE A 5 -29.33 12.05 -32.77
C PHE A 5 -30.62 12.18 -33.58
N ILE A 6 -31.09 11.07 -34.20
CA ILE A 6 -32.38 11.07 -34.97
C ILE A 6 -33.54 11.45 -34.03
N LYS A 7 -33.56 10.99 -32.81
CA LYS A 7 -34.60 11.36 -31.83
C LYS A 7 -34.54 12.84 -31.44
N SER A 8 -33.36 13.47 -31.37
CA SER A 8 -33.23 14.90 -31.05
C SER A 8 -33.74 15.81 -32.17
N ILE A 9 -33.62 15.39 -33.43
CA ILE A 9 -34.06 16.18 -34.60
C ILE A 9 -35.44 15.76 -35.14
N LEU A 10 -36.15 14.84 -34.48
CA LEU A 10 -37.43 14.32 -34.97
C LEU A 10 -38.48 15.39 -35.18
N ASN A 11 -38.56 16.40 -34.29
CA ASN A 11 -39.46 17.51 -34.41
C ASN A 11 -39.13 18.40 -35.63
N GLU A 12 -37.85 18.63 -35.91
CA GLU A 12 -37.39 19.37 -37.09
C GLU A 12 -37.77 18.64 -38.37
N ILE A 13 -37.60 17.31 -38.43
CA ILE A 13 -38.00 16.50 -39.58
C ILE A 13 -39.51 16.63 -39.87
N ILE A 14 -40.34 16.61 -38.81
CA ILE A 14 -41.78 16.75 -38.93
C ILE A 14 -42.15 18.13 -39.48
N ILE A 15 -41.53 19.19 -38.97
CA ILE A 15 -41.76 20.57 -39.43
C ILE A 15 -41.40 20.70 -40.91
N ILE A 16 -40.30 20.10 -41.32
CA ILE A 16 -39.85 20.16 -42.71
C ILE A 16 -40.79 19.44 -43.69
N ILE A 17 -41.22 18.22 -43.32
CA ILE A 17 -42.22 17.48 -44.12
C ILE A 17 -43.47 18.33 -44.28
N THR A 18 -43.91 18.99 -43.19
CA THR A 18 -45.08 19.88 -43.25
C THR A 18 -44.87 21.05 -44.19
N PHE A 19 -43.71 21.67 -44.20
CA PHE A 19 -43.39 22.78 -45.15
C PHE A 19 -43.31 22.30 -46.59
N ILE A 20 -42.75 21.13 -46.88
CA ILE A 20 -42.68 20.56 -48.23
C ILE A 20 -44.12 20.27 -48.75
N LEU A 21 -44.99 19.72 -47.90
CA LEU A 21 -46.41 19.45 -48.26
C LEU A 21 -47.17 20.73 -48.52
N LEU A 22 -46.97 21.79 -47.70
CA LEU A 22 -47.59 23.09 -47.90
C LEU A 22 -47.08 23.74 -49.20
N PHE A 23 -45.78 23.64 -49.47
CA PHE A 23 -45.18 24.15 -50.70
C PHE A 23 -45.73 23.43 -51.96
N LEU A 24 -45.90 22.12 -51.91
CA LEU A 24 -46.51 21.31 -52.96
C LEU A 24 -47.98 21.71 -53.17
N LEU A 25 -48.75 21.98 -52.12
CA LEU A 25 -50.13 22.43 -52.18
C LEU A 25 -50.23 23.81 -52.91
N ILE A 26 -49.35 24.75 -52.61
CA ILE A 26 -49.30 26.08 -53.26
C ILE A 26 -49.02 25.90 -54.76
N PHE A 27 -48.07 25.09 -55.17
CA PHE A 27 -47.75 24.82 -56.55
C PHE A 27 -48.94 24.21 -57.33
N PHE A 28 -49.67 23.30 -56.67
CA PHE A 28 -50.87 22.71 -57.25
C PHE A 28 -52.02 23.73 -57.45
N LEU A 29 -52.25 24.57 -56.41
CA LEU A 29 -53.33 25.61 -56.51
C LEU A 29 -53.09 26.68 -57.58
N PHE A 30 -51.81 27.04 -57.80
CA PHE A 30 -51.44 28.09 -58.74
C PHE A 30 -51.03 27.57 -60.13
N ASN A 31 -51.19 26.27 -60.43
CA ASN A 31 -50.82 25.60 -61.69
C ASN A 31 -49.35 25.91 -62.12
N LEU A 32 -48.42 25.99 -61.18
CA LEU A 32 -47.02 26.26 -61.45
C LEU A 32 -46.31 25.00 -62.03
N PRO A 33 -45.24 25.17 -62.87
CA PRO A 33 -44.54 24.06 -63.49
C PRO A 33 -43.86 23.21 -62.44
N LEU A 34 -44.08 21.85 -62.52
CA LEU A 34 -43.54 20.88 -61.61
C LEU A 34 -41.99 20.89 -61.55
N SER A 35 -41.34 21.28 -62.65
CA SER A 35 -39.89 21.44 -62.72
C SER A 35 -39.32 22.50 -61.72
N ALA A 36 -40.06 23.61 -61.54
CA ALA A 36 -39.68 24.63 -60.57
C ALA A 36 -39.85 24.16 -59.10
N PHE A 37 -40.92 23.34 -58.84
CA PHE A 37 -41.08 22.72 -57.52
C PHE A 37 -39.93 21.78 -57.19
N LEU A 38 -39.56 20.86 -58.12
CA LEU A 38 -38.47 19.91 -57.93
C LEU A 38 -37.14 20.59 -57.71
N LEU A 39 -36.83 21.70 -58.42
CA LEU A 39 -35.63 22.46 -58.21
C LEU A 39 -35.59 23.11 -56.81
N GLY A 40 -36.69 23.75 -56.39
CA GLY A 40 -36.78 24.41 -55.08
C GLY A 40 -36.72 23.40 -53.95
N ALA A 41 -37.39 22.28 -54.02
CA ALA A 41 -37.34 21.21 -53.05
C ALA A 41 -35.96 20.56 -52.99
N GLY A 42 -35.25 20.42 -54.11
CA GLY A 42 -33.87 19.92 -54.17
C GLY A 42 -32.88 20.84 -53.47
N ILE A 43 -32.96 22.13 -53.69
CA ILE A 43 -32.14 23.11 -53.01
C ILE A 43 -32.41 23.10 -51.49
N MET A 44 -33.68 23.03 -51.08
CA MET A 44 -34.07 22.99 -49.69
C MET A 44 -33.53 21.75 -48.96
N LEU A 45 -33.64 20.60 -49.59
CA LEU A 45 -33.10 19.33 -49.10
C LEU A 45 -31.56 19.39 -48.97
N PHE A 46 -30.86 19.98 -49.97
CA PHE A 46 -29.42 20.11 -49.93
C PHE A 46 -28.93 20.97 -48.74
N ILE A 47 -29.58 22.13 -48.56
CA ILE A 47 -29.25 23.01 -47.40
C ILE A 47 -29.48 22.28 -46.08
N MET A 48 -30.53 21.49 -45.97
CA MET A 48 -30.84 20.71 -44.78
C MET A 48 -29.84 19.61 -44.51
N ILE A 49 -29.38 18.91 -45.53
CA ILE A 49 -28.35 17.89 -45.37
C ILE A 49 -27.09 18.54 -44.78
N ILE A 50 -26.67 19.70 -45.29
CA ILE A 50 -25.54 20.45 -44.76
C ILE A 50 -25.79 20.82 -43.28
N TYR A 51 -26.96 21.39 -42.97
CA TYR A 51 -27.34 21.76 -41.62
C TYR A 51 -27.26 20.55 -40.65
N TRP A 52 -27.79 19.39 -41.03
CA TRP A 52 -27.76 18.19 -40.22
C TRP A 52 -26.37 17.57 -40.09
N LEU A 53 -25.51 17.71 -41.10
CA LEU A 53 -24.11 17.29 -40.98
C LEU A 53 -23.36 18.13 -39.93
N VAL A 54 -23.59 19.43 -39.88
CA VAL A 54 -23.02 20.31 -38.87
C VAL A 54 -23.58 19.98 -37.48
N GLN A 55 -24.88 19.78 -37.34
CA GLN A 55 -25.54 19.38 -36.11
C GLN A 55 -25.03 18.01 -35.60
N LEU A 56 -24.82 17.05 -36.50
CA LEU A 56 -24.29 15.73 -36.17
C LEU A 56 -22.88 15.82 -35.63
N SER A 57 -22.03 16.70 -36.21
CA SER A 57 -20.66 16.90 -35.71
C SER A 57 -20.65 17.51 -34.30
N GLY A 58 -21.48 18.54 -34.05
CA GLY A 58 -21.63 19.12 -32.71
C GLY A 58 -22.19 18.14 -31.66
N PHE A 59 -23.18 17.33 -32.06
CA PHE A 59 -23.72 16.29 -31.18
C PHE A 59 -22.69 15.21 -30.83
N LYS A 60 -21.84 14.85 -31.80
CA LYS A 60 -20.76 13.89 -31.58
C LYS A 60 -19.73 14.44 -30.58
N GLU A 61 -19.35 15.70 -30.69
CA GLU A 61 -18.45 16.41 -29.77
C GLU A 61 -19.05 16.47 -28.34
N GLN A 62 -20.34 16.79 -28.22
CA GLN A 62 -21.02 16.85 -26.93
C GLN A 62 -21.06 15.48 -26.23
N VAL A 63 -21.35 14.41 -26.99
CA VAL A 63 -21.36 13.04 -26.44
C VAL A 63 -19.96 12.64 -25.98
N GLN A 64 -18.94 12.91 -26.79
CA GLN A 64 -17.56 12.59 -26.43
C GLN A 64 -17.09 13.38 -25.20
N MET A 65 -17.47 14.65 -25.08
CA MET A 65 -17.17 15.47 -23.91
C MET A 65 -17.89 14.95 -22.64
N ALA A 66 -19.15 14.52 -22.77
CA ALA A 66 -19.90 13.92 -21.66
C ALA A 66 -19.26 12.61 -21.17
N ASP A 67 -18.82 11.75 -22.10
CA ASP A 67 -18.11 10.52 -21.77
C ASP A 67 -16.78 10.80 -21.03
N THR A 68 -16.00 11.78 -21.51
CA THR A 68 -14.74 12.21 -20.88
C THR A 68 -14.97 12.80 -19.47
N ILE A 69 -16.02 13.61 -19.30
CA ILE A 69 -16.38 14.15 -17.97
C ILE A 69 -16.71 13.02 -17.00
N HIS A 70 -17.50 12.04 -17.45
CA HIS A 70 -17.87 10.89 -16.60
C HIS A 70 -16.64 10.05 -16.20
N GLU A 71 -15.70 9.85 -17.11
CA GLU A 71 -14.44 9.16 -16.85
C GLU A 71 -13.58 9.90 -15.80
N LEU A 72 -13.42 11.22 -15.99
CA LEU A 72 -12.71 12.09 -15.05
C LEU A 72 -13.37 12.15 -13.67
N GLU A 73 -14.70 12.19 -13.61
CA GLU A 73 -15.43 12.13 -12.35
C GLU A 73 -15.20 10.81 -11.61
N HIS A 74 -15.17 9.70 -12.35
CA HIS A 74 -14.88 8.39 -11.78
C HIS A 74 -13.45 8.31 -11.23
N GLU A 75 -12.46 8.76 -11.99
CA GLU A 75 -11.06 8.84 -11.54
C GLU A 75 -10.91 9.73 -10.30
N LEU A 76 -11.53 10.90 -10.30
CA LEU A 76 -11.49 11.81 -9.16
C LEU A 76 -12.14 11.22 -7.92
N GLN A 77 -13.22 10.47 -8.07
CA GLN A 77 -13.88 9.78 -6.97
C GLN A 77 -13.01 8.66 -6.41
N GLN A 78 -12.30 7.93 -7.29
CA GLN A 78 -11.35 6.89 -6.89
C GLN A 78 -10.18 7.49 -6.11
N VAL A 79 -9.54 8.55 -6.61
CA VAL A 79 -8.45 9.24 -5.91
C VAL A 79 -8.90 9.78 -4.55
N LYS A 80 -10.09 10.35 -4.45
CA LYS A 80 -10.65 10.80 -3.16
C LYS A 80 -10.89 9.65 -2.19
N SER A 81 -11.38 8.52 -2.67
CA SER A 81 -11.58 7.33 -1.85
C SER A 81 -10.26 6.81 -1.30
N ASP A 82 -9.25 6.68 -2.16
CA ASP A 82 -7.91 6.23 -1.79
C ASP A 82 -7.25 7.19 -0.78
N GLN A 83 -7.40 8.50 -0.97
CA GLN A 83 -6.92 9.51 -0.05
C GLN A 83 -7.60 9.43 1.32
N THR A 84 -8.92 9.22 1.35
CA THR A 84 -9.69 9.09 2.61
C THR A 84 -9.29 7.81 3.35
N GLU A 85 -9.12 6.71 2.63
CA GLU A 85 -8.64 5.45 3.19
C GLU A 85 -7.22 5.59 3.74
N TYR A 86 -6.33 6.25 3.00
CA TYR A 86 -4.96 6.55 3.44
C TYR A 86 -4.97 7.36 4.75
N GLN A 87 -5.74 8.44 4.81
CA GLN A 87 -5.84 9.30 5.99
C GLN A 87 -6.37 8.54 7.20
N ALA A 88 -7.48 7.80 7.04
CA ALA A 88 -8.05 6.98 8.11
C ALA A 88 -7.06 5.92 8.62
N ASN A 89 -6.28 5.34 7.72
CA ASN A 89 -5.24 4.38 8.05
C ASN A 89 -4.12 5.02 8.88
N VAL A 90 -3.62 6.20 8.49
CA VAL A 90 -2.58 6.94 9.22
C VAL A 90 -3.07 7.31 10.63
N GLU A 91 -4.29 7.83 10.76
CA GLU A 91 -4.90 8.18 12.05
C GLU A 91 -5.02 6.98 12.98
N ASN A 92 -5.52 5.86 12.50
CA ASN A 92 -5.66 4.61 13.28
C ASN A 92 -4.31 4.10 13.79
N TYR A 93 -3.26 4.20 12.96
CA TYR A 93 -1.93 3.78 13.38
C TYR A 93 -1.31 4.75 14.37
N PHE A 94 -1.50 6.05 14.17
CA PHE A 94 -1.04 7.04 15.13
C PHE A 94 -1.62 6.79 16.52
N LEU A 95 -2.92 6.51 16.60
CA LEU A 95 -3.57 6.15 17.86
C LEU A 95 -2.97 4.86 18.47
N THR A 96 -2.71 3.85 17.66
CA THR A 96 -2.09 2.60 18.09
C THR A 96 -0.68 2.84 18.63
N TRP A 97 0.16 3.63 17.94
CA TRP A 97 1.50 3.95 18.42
C TRP A 97 1.51 4.77 19.69
N VAL A 98 0.64 5.78 19.80
CA VAL A 98 0.49 6.55 21.05
C VAL A 98 0.14 5.62 22.21
N HIS A 99 -0.77 4.66 21.99
CA HIS A 99 -1.13 3.68 23.02
C HIS A 99 0.05 2.76 23.37
N GLN A 100 0.79 2.27 22.37
CA GLN A 100 1.95 1.40 22.57
C GLN A 100 3.10 2.12 23.28
N MET A 101 3.34 3.40 23.01
CA MET A 101 4.34 4.22 23.70
C MET A 101 3.93 4.58 25.13
N LYS A 102 2.63 4.77 25.40
CA LYS A 102 2.14 5.10 26.74
C LYS A 102 2.44 4.01 27.77
N THR A 103 2.39 2.75 27.37
CA THR A 103 2.65 1.59 28.26
C THR A 103 4.08 1.60 28.82
N PRO A 104 5.17 1.60 28.01
CA PRO A 104 6.53 1.64 28.52
C PRO A 104 6.85 2.97 29.25
N ILE A 105 6.25 4.09 28.86
CA ILE A 105 6.39 5.35 29.61
C ILE A 105 5.81 5.21 31.01
N THR A 106 4.62 4.62 31.15
CA THR A 106 3.99 4.40 32.46
C THR A 106 4.79 3.38 33.28
N ALA A 107 5.27 2.30 32.65
CA ALA A 107 6.14 1.32 33.31
C ALA A 107 7.43 1.96 33.83
N SER A 108 8.08 2.80 33.00
CA SER A 108 9.30 3.55 33.42
C SER A 108 9.04 4.45 34.64
N LYS A 109 7.91 5.17 34.66
CA LYS A 109 7.54 6.02 35.83
C LYS A 109 7.36 5.19 37.09
N LEU A 110 6.62 4.08 37.01
CA LEU A 110 6.39 3.20 38.16
C LEU A 110 7.66 2.53 38.65
N LEU A 111 8.59 2.18 37.75
CA LEU A 111 9.88 1.62 38.09
C LEU A 111 10.76 2.62 38.87
N LEU A 112 10.76 3.89 38.46
CA LEU A 112 11.50 4.96 39.12
C LEU A 112 10.95 5.32 40.50
N GLU A 113 9.67 5.06 40.76
CA GLU A 113 9.05 5.26 42.09
C GLU A 113 9.39 4.13 43.07
N ARG A 114 9.87 2.98 42.57
CA ARG A 114 10.24 1.83 43.38
C ARG A 114 11.75 1.81 43.63
N ASN A 115 12.15 1.72 44.89
CA ASN A 115 13.56 1.53 45.29
C ASN A 115 13.93 0.01 45.16
N GLU A 116 13.93 -0.52 43.94
CA GLU A 116 14.29 -1.90 43.66
C GLU A 116 15.72 -1.98 43.09
N ASP A 117 16.43 -3.06 43.39
CA ASP A 117 17.67 -3.39 42.72
C ASP A 117 17.40 -3.58 41.20
N ASN A 118 18.27 -3.03 40.36
CA ASN A 118 18.17 -3.14 38.88
C ASN A 118 17.17 -2.23 38.15
N VAL A 119 16.60 -1.20 38.81
CA VAL A 119 15.67 -0.23 38.21
C VAL A 119 16.24 0.39 36.93
N VAL A 120 17.52 0.76 36.92
CA VAL A 120 18.18 1.41 35.77
C VAL A 120 18.14 0.53 34.51
N ASN A 121 18.39 -0.77 34.64
CA ASN A 121 18.37 -1.68 33.49
C ASN A 121 16.93 -1.90 32.96
N ARG A 122 15.97 -2.01 33.86
CA ARG A 122 14.55 -2.14 33.49
C ARG A 122 14.03 -0.89 32.80
N VAL A 123 14.33 0.30 33.31
CA VAL A 123 13.97 1.58 32.67
C VAL A 123 14.64 1.69 31.30
N ARG A 124 15.91 1.26 31.16
CA ARG A 124 16.58 1.24 29.86
C ARG A 124 15.87 0.36 28.84
N GLN A 125 15.33 -0.79 29.25
CA GLN A 125 14.54 -1.66 28.38
C GLN A 125 13.25 -0.97 27.90
N GLU A 126 12.54 -0.30 28.79
CA GLU A 126 11.33 0.45 28.43
C GLU A 126 11.64 1.61 27.46
N ILE A 127 12.77 2.31 27.65
CA ILE A 127 13.24 3.36 26.75
C ILE A 127 13.55 2.77 25.36
N ILE A 128 14.21 1.61 25.28
CA ILE A 128 14.47 0.92 23.99
C ILE A 128 13.16 0.60 23.29
N GLN A 129 12.10 0.18 24.01
CA GLN A 129 10.80 -0.06 23.41
C GLN A 129 10.15 1.22 22.86
N ILE A 130 10.25 2.34 23.59
CA ILE A 130 9.75 3.64 23.09
C ILE A 130 10.49 4.04 21.82
N ASP A 131 11.82 3.91 21.78
CA ASP A 131 12.64 4.19 20.60
C ASP A 131 12.24 3.32 19.40
N ASN A 132 12.01 2.02 19.63
CA ASN A 132 11.54 1.10 18.59
C ASN A 132 10.17 1.50 18.03
N TYR A 133 9.20 1.85 18.88
CA TYR A 133 7.90 2.31 18.40
C TYR A 133 7.98 3.62 17.64
N THR A 134 8.83 4.55 18.08
CA THR A 134 9.06 5.84 17.39
C THR A 134 9.71 5.61 16.03
N SER A 135 10.76 4.78 15.97
CA SER A 135 11.45 4.42 14.72
C SER A 135 10.51 3.72 13.74
N LEU A 136 9.66 2.81 14.25
CA LEU A 136 8.66 2.10 13.45
C LEU A 136 7.61 3.07 12.87
N ALA A 137 7.12 4.02 13.68
CA ALA A 137 6.18 5.04 13.26
C ALA A 137 6.75 5.94 12.15
N LEU A 138 7.99 6.40 12.33
CA LEU A 138 8.69 7.21 11.32
C LEU A 138 8.94 6.42 10.04
N SER A 139 9.33 5.15 10.15
CA SER A 139 9.54 4.27 8.99
C SER A 139 8.25 4.03 8.21
N TYR A 140 7.12 3.83 8.91
CA TYR A 140 5.82 3.71 8.28
C TYR A 140 5.47 4.97 7.48
N LEU A 141 5.60 6.16 8.09
CA LEU A 141 5.30 7.43 7.42
C LEU A 141 6.20 7.64 6.19
N LYS A 142 7.49 7.32 6.29
CA LYS A 142 8.42 7.41 5.16
C LYS A 142 8.05 6.44 4.03
N LEU A 143 7.73 5.18 4.35
CA LEU A 143 7.35 4.17 3.35
C LEU A 143 6.02 4.50 2.64
N MET A 144 5.11 5.17 3.33
CA MET A 144 3.83 5.58 2.73
C MET A 144 3.97 6.83 1.85
N ASN A 145 4.97 7.68 2.09
CA ASN A 145 5.34 8.76 1.17
C ASN A 145 6.24 8.17 0.08
N GLN A 146 5.76 8.13 -1.16
CA GLN A 146 6.45 7.55 -2.33
C GLN A 146 7.81 8.20 -2.68
N GLU A 147 8.27 9.17 -1.91
CA GLU A 147 9.52 9.92 -2.08
C GLU A 147 10.69 9.33 -1.27
N THR A 148 10.64 8.04 -0.93
CA THR A 148 11.71 7.42 -0.14
C THR A 148 12.91 7.13 -1.03
N ASP A 149 13.88 8.04 -1.06
CA ASP A 149 15.18 7.80 -1.67
C ASP A 149 15.93 6.73 -0.87
N MET A 150 16.22 5.59 -1.50
CA MET A 150 17.03 4.52 -0.92
C MET A 150 18.48 4.65 -1.38
N SER A 151 19.40 4.58 -0.43
CA SER A 151 20.84 4.68 -0.69
C SER A 151 21.49 3.31 -0.59
N PHE A 152 21.63 2.64 -1.73
CA PHE A 152 22.27 1.32 -1.78
C PHE A 152 23.79 1.43 -1.62
N SER A 153 24.34 0.60 -0.73
CA SER A 153 25.78 0.47 -0.48
C SER A 153 26.14 -0.97 -0.14
N LYS A 154 27.41 -1.33 -0.35
CA LYS A 154 27.94 -2.61 0.12
C LYS A 154 28.16 -2.52 1.62
N VAL A 155 27.63 -3.48 2.35
CA VAL A 155 27.73 -3.55 3.81
C VAL A 155 27.93 -5.00 4.23
N THR A 156 28.73 -5.24 5.28
CA THR A 156 28.89 -6.60 5.81
C THR A 156 27.67 -7.05 6.60
N ILE A 157 27.37 -8.33 6.58
CA ILE A 157 26.30 -8.90 7.42
C ILE A 157 26.58 -8.60 8.91
N ASN A 158 27.85 -8.61 9.30
CA ASN A 158 28.24 -8.27 10.67
C ASN A 158 27.87 -6.85 11.07
N ASP A 159 28.01 -5.86 10.18
CA ASP A 159 27.66 -4.47 10.47
C ASP A 159 26.14 -4.24 10.57
N LEU A 160 25.33 -5.08 9.92
CA LEU A 160 23.88 -5.05 10.06
C LEU A 160 23.39 -5.73 11.35
N VAL A 161 23.99 -6.88 11.72
CA VAL A 161 23.47 -7.75 12.78
C VAL A 161 24.04 -7.42 14.15
N LYS A 162 25.37 -7.21 14.25
CA LYS A 162 26.07 -7.02 15.54
C LYS A 162 25.51 -5.84 16.35
N PRO A 163 25.24 -4.64 15.76
CA PRO A 163 24.67 -3.52 16.52
C PRO A 163 23.32 -3.88 17.15
N LEU A 164 22.48 -4.66 16.47
CA LEU A 164 21.19 -5.11 16.98
C LEU A 164 21.34 -6.09 18.14
N ILE A 165 22.26 -7.06 18.05
CA ILE A 165 22.56 -7.97 19.15
C ILE A 165 23.03 -7.19 20.37
N MET A 166 23.88 -6.18 20.20
CA MET A 166 24.34 -5.30 21.29
C MET A 166 23.20 -4.47 21.88
N LYS A 167 22.36 -3.89 21.03
CA LYS A 167 21.18 -3.10 21.47
C LYS A 167 20.28 -3.90 22.39
N TYR A 168 20.03 -5.18 22.08
CA TYR A 168 19.13 -6.04 22.82
C TYR A 168 19.82 -6.96 23.85
N SER A 169 21.12 -6.78 24.13
CA SER A 169 21.90 -7.65 25.01
C SER A 169 21.29 -7.84 26.41
N ILE A 170 20.82 -6.75 27.03
CA ILE A 170 20.17 -6.79 28.34
C ILE A 170 18.88 -7.63 28.27
N GLN A 171 18.12 -7.52 27.19
CA GLN A 171 16.87 -8.22 26.99
C GLN A 171 17.08 -9.74 26.81
N PHE A 172 18.14 -10.13 26.08
CA PHE A 172 18.56 -11.54 25.99
C PHE A 172 18.88 -12.13 27.35
N ILE A 173 19.64 -11.40 28.18
CA ILE A 173 20.04 -11.84 29.54
C ILE A 173 18.82 -11.98 30.45
N ASP A 174 17.96 -10.95 30.51
CA ASP A 174 16.79 -10.93 31.40
C ASP A 174 15.75 -11.98 31.03
N GLN A 175 15.58 -12.22 29.75
CA GLN A 175 14.65 -13.24 29.25
C GLN A 175 15.24 -14.64 29.24
N LYS A 176 16.54 -14.80 29.57
CA LYS A 176 17.29 -16.05 29.48
C LYS A 176 17.21 -16.66 28.07
N THR A 177 17.25 -15.83 27.05
CA THR A 177 17.22 -16.25 25.65
C THR A 177 18.66 -16.33 25.15
N ASN A 178 19.05 -17.46 24.59
CA ASN A 178 20.39 -17.65 24.04
C ASN A 178 20.41 -17.16 22.56
N ILE A 179 21.43 -16.40 22.22
CA ILE A 179 21.65 -16.00 20.83
C ILE A 179 22.88 -16.68 20.27
N HIS A 180 22.71 -17.33 19.14
CA HIS A 180 23.75 -18.04 18.39
C HIS A 180 24.04 -17.26 17.11
N TYR A 181 25.15 -16.51 17.08
CA TYR A 181 25.59 -15.74 15.93
C TYR A 181 27.09 -15.93 15.74
N THR A 182 27.49 -16.31 14.54
CA THR A 182 28.89 -16.33 14.14
C THR A 182 29.16 -15.11 13.27
N ARG A 183 30.22 -14.37 13.61
CA ARG A 183 30.62 -13.19 12.85
C ARG A 183 30.77 -13.54 11.36
N CYS A 184 30.15 -12.75 10.51
CA CYS A 184 30.14 -12.94 9.07
C CYS A 184 30.55 -11.63 8.39
N GLU A 185 31.63 -11.66 7.61
CA GLU A 185 32.17 -10.50 6.89
C GLU A 185 31.75 -10.49 5.40
N ASP A 186 30.82 -11.38 5.01
CA ASP A 186 30.27 -11.36 3.66
C ASP A 186 29.48 -10.08 3.42
N GLU A 187 29.67 -9.49 2.24
CA GLU A 187 29.03 -8.23 1.85
C GLU A 187 27.75 -8.46 1.07
N VAL A 188 26.77 -7.63 1.34
CA VAL A 188 25.51 -7.54 0.59
C VAL A 188 25.27 -6.10 0.10
N LEU A 189 24.60 -5.96 -1.05
CA LEU A 189 24.18 -4.67 -1.57
C LEU A 189 22.78 -4.36 -1.02
N THR A 190 22.67 -3.31 -0.20
CA THR A 190 21.39 -2.91 0.42
C THR A 190 21.44 -1.46 0.89
N ASP A 191 20.28 -0.90 1.23
CA ASP A 191 20.23 0.28 2.06
C ASP A 191 20.39 -0.12 3.53
N VAL A 192 21.43 0.38 4.18
CA VAL A 192 21.82 0.02 5.56
C VAL A 192 20.70 0.32 6.55
N GLN A 193 20.08 1.50 6.43
CA GLN A 193 19.05 1.95 7.38
C GLN A 193 17.80 1.07 7.28
N TRP A 194 17.29 0.88 6.06
CA TRP A 194 16.08 0.12 5.84
C TRP A 194 16.27 -1.37 6.11
N CYS A 195 17.41 -1.92 5.70
CA CYS A 195 17.74 -3.32 5.99
C CYS A 195 17.88 -3.57 7.50
N THR A 196 18.53 -2.66 8.23
CA THR A 196 18.64 -2.76 9.70
C THR A 196 17.27 -2.74 10.36
N ILE A 197 16.34 -1.86 9.94
CA ILE A 197 14.96 -1.82 10.46
C ILE A 197 14.25 -3.15 10.20
N MET A 198 14.40 -3.70 9.01
CA MET A 198 13.80 -4.99 8.63
C MET A 198 14.29 -6.14 9.51
N ILE A 199 15.61 -6.28 9.67
CA ILE A 199 16.25 -7.28 10.53
C ILE A 199 15.82 -7.09 11.99
N GLU A 200 15.77 -5.84 12.45
CA GLU A 200 15.37 -5.50 13.82
C GLU A 200 13.93 -5.94 14.14
N GLN A 201 12.99 -5.74 13.21
CA GLN A 201 11.60 -6.17 13.41
C GLN A 201 11.47 -7.70 13.48
N ILE A 202 12.24 -8.44 12.69
CA ILE A 202 12.28 -9.90 12.74
C ILE A 202 12.90 -10.38 14.05
N LEU A 203 14.02 -9.77 14.46
CA LEU A 203 14.70 -10.11 15.72
C LEU A 203 13.83 -9.80 16.95
N ASN A 204 13.11 -8.67 16.94
CA ASN A 204 12.15 -8.33 17.99
C ASN A 204 11.01 -9.35 18.09
N ASN A 205 10.53 -9.87 16.98
CA ASN A 205 9.55 -10.95 16.99
C ASN A 205 10.14 -12.23 17.58
N ALA A 206 11.36 -12.62 17.19
CA ALA A 206 12.03 -13.78 17.76
C ALA A 206 12.21 -13.63 19.29
N LEU A 207 12.70 -12.48 19.77
CA LEU A 207 12.81 -12.18 21.21
C LEU A 207 11.48 -12.27 21.94
N LYS A 208 10.42 -11.79 21.35
CA LYS A 208 9.09 -11.79 21.96
C LYS A 208 8.50 -13.19 22.08
N TYR A 209 8.67 -14.04 21.06
CA TYR A 209 8.00 -15.32 20.96
C TYR A 209 8.88 -16.51 21.33
N ALA A 210 10.22 -16.32 21.43
CA ALA A 210 11.17 -17.34 21.89
C ALA A 210 11.77 -17.04 23.27
N ARG A 211 11.01 -16.43 24.16
CA ARG A 211 11.45 -16.09 25.51
C ARG A 211 11.95 -17.34 26.27
N GLY A 212 13.18 -17.30 26.81
CA GLY A 212 13.80 -18.41 27.51
C GLY A 212 14.25 -19.58 26.62
N LYS A 213 14.39 -19.34 25.32
CA LYS A 213 14.76 -20.31 24.29
C LYS A 213 15.94 -19.80 23.46
N ASP A 214 16.16 -20.37 22.30
CA ASP A 214 17.31 -20.09 21.46
C ASP A 214 16.91 -19.32 20.18
N ILE A 215 17.78 -18.41 19.73
CA ILE A 215 17.70 -17.69 18.46
C ILE A 215 19.01 -17.89 17.70
N TRP A 216 18.93 -18.30 16.46
CA TRP A 216 20.07 -18.48 15.56
C TRP A 216 20.01 -17.43 14.44
N ILE A 217 21.15 -16.77 14.19
CA ILE A 217 21.30 -15.86 13.05
C ILE A 217 22.46 -16.43 12.22
N THR A 218 22.18 -16.82 10.99
CA THR A 218 23.16 -17.42 10.10
C THR A 218 23.05 -16.80 8.70
N PHE A 219 24.19 -16.66 8.03
CA PHE A 219 24.22 -16.23 6.64
C PHE A 219 24.82 -17.32 5.76
N ASN A 220 24.12 -17.66 4.69
CA ASN A 220 24.60 -18.56 3.66
C ASN A 220 25.03 -17.73 2.44
N ASN A 221 26.33 -17.69 2.19
CA ASN A 221 26.90 -16.89 1.11
C ASN A 221 26.60 -17.47 -0.30
N GLU A 222 26.44 -18.79 -0.43
CA GLU A 222 26.14 -19.42 -1.74
C GLU A 222 24.77 -18.96 -2.26
N ASN A 223 23.76 -18.95 -1.38
CA ASN A 223 22.39 -18.57 -1.70
C ASN A 223 22.08 -17.12 -1.34
N ARG A 224 23.04 -16.40 -0.70
CA ARG A 224 22.90 -15.02 -0.22
C ARG A 224 21.70 -14.82 0.69
N VAL A 225 21.52 -15.73 1.66
CA VAL A 225 20.35 -15.77 2.56
C VAL A 225 20.79 -15.51 3.98
N LEU A 226 20.20 -14.48 4.62
CA LEU A 226 20.26 -14.26 6.06
C LEU A 226 19.04 -14.92 6.72
N SER A 227 19.29 -15.97 7.52
CA SER A 227 18.27 -16.70 8.24
C SER A 227 18.25 -16.27 9.69
N ILE A 228 17.07 -15.91 10.21
CA ILE A 228 16.82 -15.64 11.63
C ILE A 228 15.79 -16.69 12.07
N ARG A 229 16.26 -17.65 12.86
CA ARG A 229 15.47 -18.78 13.35
C ARG A 229 15.32 -18.72 14.86
N ASP A 230 14.13 -18.99 15.34
CA ASP A 230 13.84 -19.22 16.76
C ASP A 230 13.21 -20.61 16.98
N ASN A 231 13.30 -21.12 18.19
CA ASN A 231 12.58 -22.32 18.64
C ASN A 231 11.42 -21.97 19.60
N GLY A 232 10.76 -20.81 19.34
CA GLY A 232 9.66 -20.28 20.12
C GLY A 232 8.34 -21.03 19.95
N VAL A 233 7.25 -20.30 20.14
CA VAL A 233 5.88 -20.86 20.08
C VAL A 233 5.43 -21.18 18.65
N GLY A 234 6.11 -20.67 17.63
CA GLY A 234 5.76 -20.86 16.23
C GLY A 234 4.46 -20.16 15.82
N ILE A 235 4.11 -20.31 14.55
CA ILE A 235 2.93 -19.69 13.92
C ILE A 235 2.04 -20.80 13.36
N SER A 236 0.73 -20.69 13.55
CA SER A 236 -0.22 -21.64 13.00
C SER A 236 -0.28 -21.54 11.46
N LYS A 237 -0.58 -22.65 10.78
CA LYS A 237 -0.77 -22.68 9.32
C LYS A 237 -1.87 -21.72 8.84
N ALA A 238 -2.87 -21.45 9.69
CA ALA A 238 -3.97 -20.54 9.37
C ALA A 238 -3.55 -19.06 9.45
N ASP A 239 -2.59 -18.73 10.35
CA ASP A 239 -2.09 -17.38 10.53
C ASP A 239 -0.96 -17.03 9.54
N LEU A 240 -0.15 -18.02 9.14
CA LEU A 240 1.05 -17.83 8.33
C LEU A 240 0.84 -16.99 7.06
N PRO A 241 -0.22 -17.14 6.27
CA PRO A 241 -0.47 -16.28 5.11
C PRO A 241 -0.79 -14.82 5.43
N LYS A 242 -1.19 -14.55 6.68
CA LYS A 242 -1.72 -13.24 7.13
C LYS A 242 -0.74 -12.44 7.98
N ILE A 243 0.42 -13.02 8.37
CA ILE A 243 1.36 -12.35 9.29
C ILE A 243 1.92 -11.03 8.75
N PHE A 244 1.91 -10.85 7.45
CA PHE A 244 2.34 -9.62 6.76
C PHE A 244 1.18 -8.65 6.50
N ASP A 245 -0.05 -9.03 6.80
CA ASP A 245 -1.21 -8.16 6.61
C ASP A 245 -1.19 -7.04 7.66
N LYS A 246 -1.63 -5.89 7.23
CA LYS A 246 -1.66 -4.66 8.00
C LYS A 246 -2.51 -4.80 9.28
N GLY A 247 -1.88 -4.56 10.44
CA GLY A 247 -2.57 -4.65 11.74
C GLY A 247 -2.89 -6.09 12.16
N TYR A 248 -2.42 -7.10 11.45
CA TYR A 248 -2.66 -8.48 11.80
C TYR A 248 -1.86 -8.87 13.04
N SER A 249 -2.56 -9.32 14.04
CA SER A 249 -2.01 -9.87 15.27
C SER A 249 -2.62 -11.25 15.46
N GLY A 250 -1.84 -12.30 15.18
CA GLY A 250 -2.27 -13.69 15.31
C GLY A 250 -2.75 -14.03 16.73
N TYR A 251 -3.18 -15.28 16.95
CA TYR A 251 -3.70 -15.73 18.24
C TYR A 251 -2.74 -15.41 19.40
N ASN A 252 -1.44 -15.67 19.23
CA ASN A 252 -0.40 -15.37 20.22
C ASN A 252 -0.17 -13.89 20.47
N GLY A 253 -0.34 -13.05 19.44
CA GLY A 253 -0.21 -11.59 19.56
C GLY A 253 -1.36 -10.94 20.32
N ARG A 254 -2.57 -11.48 20.21
CA ARG A 254 -3.75 -11.03 20.97
C ARG A 254 -3.66 -11.37 22.45
N LEU A 255 -3.08 -12.51 22.79
CA LEU A 255 -2.85 -12.91 24.19
C LEU A 255 -1.83 -12.00 24.90
N HIS A 256 -0.85 -11.47 24.19
CA HIS A 256 0.22 -10.65 24.77
C HIS A 256 -0.03 -9.14 24.77
N GLN A 257 -1.23 -8.64 24.40
CA GLN A 257 -1.68 -7.23 24.42
C GLN A 257 -0.70 -6.17 23.85
N HIS A 258 0.51 -6.55 23.41
CA HIS A 258 1.61 -5.65 23.02
C HIS A 258 2.06 -5.79 21.56
N SER A 259 1.21 -6.32 20.66
CA SER A 259 1.56 -6.38 19.23
C SER A 259 0.73 -5.43 18.40
N SER A 260 1.38 -4.44 17.81
CA SER A 260 0.73 -3.48 16.89
C SER A 260 0.28 -4.10 15.58
N GLY A 261 0.81 -5.29 15.22
CA GLY A 261 0.59 -5.92 13.91
C GLY A 261 1.22 -5.14 12.74
N ILE A 262 2.09 -4.17 13.02
CA ILE A 262 2.70 -3.30 12.01
C ILE A 262 4.12 -3.74 11.64
N GLY A 263 4.84 -4.39 12.57
CA GLY A 263 6.25 -4.73 12.37
C GLY A 263 6.50 -5.57 11.11
N LEU A 264 5.81 -6.72 10.97
CA LEU A 264 5.96 -7.58 9.80
C LEU A 264 5.35 -6.98 8.53
N PHE A 265 4.31 -6.15 8.65
CA PHE A 265 3.80 -5.37 7.52
C PHE A 265 4.90 -4.44 6.96
N ILE A 266 5.62 -3.72 7.83
CA ILE A 266 6.75 -2.86 7.42
C ILE A 266 7.88 -3.71 6.82
N VAL A 267 8.21 -4.86 7.41
CA VAL A 267 9.19 -5.83 6.87
C VAL A 267 8.87 -6.17 5.41
N LYS A 268 7.62 -6.51 5.09
CA LYS A 268 7.18 -6.83 3.72
C LYS A 268 7.34 -5.63 2.77
N HIS A 269 6.99 -4.43 3.22
CA HIS A 269 7.13 -3.22 2.40
C HIS A 269 8.59 -2.84 2.17
N ILE A 270 9.43 -2.87 3.21
CA ILE A 270 10.87 -2.64 3.08
C ILE A 270 11.48 -3.66 2.10
N SER A 271 11.17 -4.95 2.27
CA SER A 271 11.71 -6.00 1.41
C SER A 271 11.37 -5.79 -0.08
N ALA A 272 10.14 -5.36 -0.36
CA ALA A 272 9.72 -5.03 -1.72
C ALA A 272 10.50 -3.84 -2.31
N HIS A 273 10.70 -2.77 -1.54
CA HIS A 273 11.46 -1.60 -1.97
C HIS A 273 12.97 -1.88 -2.14
N LEU A 274 13.55 -2.74 -1.28
CA LEU A 274 14.94 -3.17 -1.38
C LEU A 274 15.16 -4.27 -2.43
N HIS A 275 14.09 -4.78 -3.05
CA HIS A 275 14.12 -5.97 -3.91
C HIS A 275 14.70 -7.22 -3.20
N HIS A 276 14.50 -7.31 -1.89
CA HIS A 276 14.87 -8.46 -1.09
C HIS A 276 13.66 -9.38 -0.93
N LYS A 277 13.79 -10.65 -1.30
CA LYS A 277 12.72 -11.63 -1.08
C LYS A 277 12.73 -12.08 0.38
N ILE A 278 11.56 -12.11 1.04
CA ILE A 278 11.39 -12.67 2.38
C ILE A 278 10.57 -13.95 2.29
N GLU A 279 11.09 -14.99 2.91
CA GLU A 279 10.40 -16.26 3.13
C GLU A 279 10.23 -16.50 4.61
N VAL A 280 9.15 -17.18 4.98
CA VAL A 280 8.86 -17.56 6.35
C VAL A 280 8.43 -19.01 6.40
N SER A 281 9.03 -19.77 7.29
CA SER A 281 8.63 -21.13 7.62
C SER A 281 8.41 -21.24 9.12
N SER A 282 7.31 -21.89 9.54
CA SER A 282 6.99 -22.03 10.95
C SER A 282 6.14 -23.26 11.22
N THR A 283 6.40 -23.90 12.34
CA THR A 283 5.58 -24.98 12.90
C THR A 283 5.22 -24.61 14.32
N LEU A 284 3.96 -24.81 14.68
CA LEU A 284 3.47 -24.49 16.02
C LEU A 284 4.23 -25.31 17.07
N ASN A 285 4.73 -24.64 18.11
CA ASN A 285 5.57 -25.17 19.21
C ASN A 285 6.99 -25.65 18.80
N GLU A 286 7.40 -25.47 17.54
CA GLU A 286 8.76 -25.80 17.08
C GLU A 286 9.59 -24.54 16.79
N GLY A 287 8.92 -23.43 16.46
CA GLY A 287 9.55 -22.13 16.20
C GLY A 287 9.27 -21.56 14.81
N THR A 288 10.00 -20.50 14.48
CA THR A 288 9.85 -19.76 13.23
C THR A 288 11.22 -19.49 12.62
N THR A 289 11.29 -19.52 11.30
CA THR A 289 12.46 -19.09 10.52
C THR A 289 12.03 -18.03 9.51
N PHE A 290 12.72 -16.91 9.52
CA PHE A 290 12.63 -15.89 8.49
C PHE A 290 13.91 -15.89 7.67
N ASP A 291 13.77 -16.00 6.36
CA ASP A 291 14.86 -15.99 5.39
C ASP A 291 14.79 -14.73 4.54
N ILE A 292 15.86 -13.91 4.59
CA ILE A 292 16.02 -12.69 3.80
C ILE A 292 17.00 -13.00 2.67
N HIS A 293 16.51 -12.99 1.44
CA HIS A 293 17.30 -13.22 0.24
C HIS A 293 17.79 -11.89 -0.32
N PHE A 294 19.10 -11.72 -0.40
CA PHE A 294 19.73 -10.56 -1.03
C PHE A 294 19.94 -10.83 -2.51
N PRO A 295 19.74 -9.82 -3.39
CA PRO A 295 20.01 -9.96 -4.81
C PRO A 295 21.51 -10.22 -5.07
N GLU A 296 21.81 -10.81 -6.22
CA GLU A 296 23.20 -10.94 -6.67
C GLU A 296 23.84 -9.56 -6.85
N ASN A 297 25.11 -9.43 -6.46
CA ASN A 297 25.89 -8.22 -6.69
C ASN A 297 26.26 -8.13 -8.18
N ASN A 298 25.36 -7.61 -9.02
CA ASN A 298 25.70 -7.27 -10.40
C ASN A 298 26.39 -5.90 -10.47
#